data_64c1ac34c2eff911e665c6fe688e4855
#
_entry.id   64c1ac34c2eff911e665c6fe688e4855
#
_cell.length_a   1.000
_cell.length_b   1.000
_cell.length_c   1.000
_cell.angle_alpha   90.00
_cell.angle_beta   90.00
_cell.angle_gamma   90.00
#
_symmetry.space_group_name_H-M   'P 1'
#
loop_
_entity.id
_entity.type
_entity.pdbx_description
1 polymer ?
#
loop_
_entity_poly.entity_id
_entity_poly.type
_entity_poly.pdbx_seq_one_letter_code
_entity_poly.pdbx_strand_id
1 'polypeptide(L)'
;SIPKKTACIIKASSFEIKIRRIDICQKNPLPNYRSSPVFSGSKCINLINNKDNSENLLNYQKYNISKNSIIENGNYRYISIILENKFIVSGTYSANNYFWTTGKKGPKDIIQTKNKISNPNEFSTKLKNWRGKENRANKYCKNNGGTASRCDLQYNGYEMSGIGLDSNLVETLENNKKFIFFISELSPMVNLNQDSKGYIEINFKKNLEVFGDGSAIKSISIAPFEFQTRFINEGK
;
A
#
# COMPACT_ATOMS: atom_id res chain seq x y z
N SER A 1 -22.75 13.08 7.96
CA SER A 1 -23.74 11.97 7.95
C SER A 1 -23.05 10.62 8.02
N ILE A 2 -23.71 9.61 8.54
CA ILE A 2 -23.23 8.24 8.56
C ILE A 2 -23.33 7.65 7.14
N PRO A 3 -22.26 7.06 6.58
CA PRO A 3 -22.29 6.50 5.24
C PRO A 3 -23.27 5.31 5.15
N LYS A 4 -24.03 5.24 4.05
CA LYS A 4 -24.96 4.16 3.74
C LYS A 4 -24.62 3.55 2.41
N LYS A 5 -24.23 2.26 2.38
CA LYS A 5 -23.81 1.49 1.17
C LYS A 5 -22.52 1.99 0.48
N THR A 6 -22.05 3.18 0.74
CA THR A 6 -20.79 3.73 0.24
C THR A 6 -19.79 3.84 1.38
N ALA A 7 -18.50 3.81 1.06
CA ALA A 7 -17.44 4.06 2.02
C ALA A 7 -17.05 5.53 2.02
N CYS A 8 -16.70 6.05 3.19
CA CYS A 8 -16.00 7.32 3.33
C CYS A 8 -14.53 7.08 3.61
N ILE A 9 -13.67 7.89 3.00
CA ILE A 9 -12.24 7.85 3.26
C ILE A 9 -11.90 8.89 4.32
N ILE A 10 -11.12 8.48 5.31
CA ILE A 10 -10.61 9.35 6.36
C ILE A 10 -9.09 9.17 6.50
N LYS A 11 -8.42 10.20 7.01
CA LYS A 11 -7.02 10.08 7.43
C LYS A 11 -6.95 9.22 8.69
N ALA A 12 -6.00 8.30 8.73
CA ALA A 12 -5.72 7.52 9.93
C ALA A 12 -5.18 8.42 11.05
N SER A 13 -5.53 8.11 12.30
CA SER A 13 -4.89 8.70 13.49
C SER A 13 -3.51 8.09 13.71
N SER A 14 -3.40 6.76 13.57
CA SER A 14 -2.12 6.05 13.44
C SER A 14 -2.18 5.06 12.28
N PHE A 15 -1.04 4.86 11.63
CA PHE A 15 -0.90 3.90 10.53
C PHE A 15 0.55 3.43 10.47
N GLU A 16 0.79 2.22 10.93
CA GLU A 16 2.08 1.56 10.88
C GLU A 16 2.05 0.43 9.87
N ILE A 17 3.02 0.44 8.96
CA ILE A 17 3.34 -0.64 8.03
C ILE A 17 4.84 -0.66 7.81
N LYS A 18 5.42 -1.83 7.60
CA LYS A 18 6.86 -1.98 7.40
C LYS A 18 7.20 -2.24 5.94
N ILE A 19 8.21 -1.51 5.46
CA ILE A 19 8.78 -1.69 4.12
C ILE A 19 9.89 -2.72 4.19
N ARG A 20 9.82 -3.70 3.30
CA ARG A 20 10.86 -4.70 3.07
C ARG A 20 11.80 -4.30 1.96
N ARG A 21 11.25 -3.79 0.84
CA ARG A 21 12.01 -3.51 -0.38
C ARG A 21 11.31 -2.48 -1.25
N ILE A 22 12.10 -1.63 -1.91
CA ILE A 22 11.64 -0.71 -2.95
C ILE A 22 12.62 -0.77 -4.11
N ASP A 23 12.10 -0.89 -5.33
CA ASP A 23 12.86 -0.85 -6.56
C ASP A 23 12.20 0.06 -7.59
N ILE A 24 13.03 0.66 -8.46
CA ILE A 24 12.57 1.22 -9.73
C ILE A 24 13.12 0.37 -10.87
N CYS A 25 12.31 0.09 -11.87
CA CYS A 25 12.64 -0.89 -12.90
C CYS A 25 12.36 -0.36 -14.31
N GLN A 26 13.19 -0.76 -15.28
CA GLN A 26 12.98 -0.44 -16.70
C GLN A 26 11.84 -1.29 -17.28
N LYS A 27 11.75 -2.57 -16.86
CA LYS A 27 10.69 -3.50 -17.27
C LYS A 27 9.84 -3.87 -16.07
N ASN A 28 8.60 -4.27 -16.32
CA ASN A 28 7.70 -4.75 -15.29
C ASN A 28 8.25 -6.05 -14.66
N PRO A 29 8.62 -6.06 -13.35
CA PRO A 29 9.06 -7.27 -12.67
C PRO A 29 7.93 -8.30 -12.45
N LEU A 30 6.69 -7.96 -12.76
CA LEU A 30 5.53 -8.86 -12.69
C LEU A 30 4.88 -8.98 -14.09
N PRO A 31 5.59 -9.54 -15.11
CA PRO A 31 5.12 -9.51 -16.49
C PRO A 31 3.92 -10.41 -16.73
N ASN A 32 3.79 -11.49 -16.00
CA ASN A 32 2.76 -12.51 -16.22
C ASN A 32 1.76 -12.60 -15.07
N TYR A 33 0.56 -12.97 -15.40
CA TYR A 33 -0.49 -13.31 -14.45
C TYR A 33 -0.08 -14.58 -13.68
N ARG A 34 -0.12 -14.56 -12.35
CA ARG A 34 0.26 -15.68 -11.46
C ARG A 34 1.76 -16.04 -11.46
N SER A 35 2.62 -15.07 -11.56
CA SER A 35 4.05 -15.29 -11.40
C SER A 35 4.62 -14.50 -10.22
N SER A 36 5.65 -15.05 -9.60
CA SER A 36 6.44 -14.31 -8.63
C SER A 36 7.20 -13.17 -9.30
N PRO A 37 7.55 -12.08 -8.57
CA PRO A 37 8.33 -11.00 -9.13
C PRO A 37 9.71 -11.46 -9.59
N VAL A 38 10.13 -11.04 -10.80
CA VAL A 38 11.43 -11.34 -11.39
C VAL A 38 12.24 -10.05 -11.52
N PHE A 39 13.07 -9.75 -10.53
CA PHE A 39 13.85 -8.51 -10.50
C PHE A 39 15.09 -8.56 -11.42
N SER A 40 15.75 -9.70 -11.54
CA SER A 40 17.01 -9.87 -12.31
C SER A 40 16.85 -9.55 -13.80
N GLY A 41 15.72 -9.92 -14.40
CA GLY A 41 15.42 -9.64 -15.81
C GLY A 41 14.79 -8.27 -16.07
N SER A 42 14.46 -7.52 -15.04
CA SER A 42 13.67 -6.28 -15.14
C SER A 42 14.52 -5.01 -15.07
N LYS A 43 15.84 -5.14 -14.97
CA LYS A 43 16.79 -4.03 -14.87
C LYS A 43 16.34 -3.03 -13.79
N CYS A 44 16.33 -3.52 -12.55
CA CYS A 44 15.88 -2.74 -11.42
C CYS A 44 17.04 -2.12 -10.65
N ILE A 45 16.88 -0.86 -10.22
CA ILE A 45 17.68 -0.21 -9.19
C ILE A 45 16.99 -0.46 -7.86
N ASN A 46 17.70 -1.04 -6.92
CA ASN A 46 17.19 -1.24 -5.58
C ASN A 46 17.43 0.03 -4.74
N LEU A 47 16.37 0.65 -4.28
CA LEU A 47 16.42 1.86 -3.45
C LEU A 47 16.52 1.51 -1.96
N ILE A 48 15.85 0.42 -1.54
CA ILE A 48 15.90 -0.12 -0.19
C ILE A 48 15.72 -1.64 -0.21
N ASN A 49 16.49 -2.34 0.61
CA ASN A 49 16.39 -3.78 0.78
C ASN A 49 16.70 -4.17 2.23
N ASN A 50 15.67 -4.10 3.05
CA ASN A 50 15.72 -4.42 4.48
C ASN A 50 15.50 -5.92 4.71
N LYS A 51 16.48 -6.76 4.35
CA LYS A 51 16.32 -8.23 4.43
C LYS A 51 15.98 -8.70 5.84
N ASP A 52 16.59 -8.13 6.84
CA ASP A 52 16.52 -8.61 8.23
C ASP A 52 15.65 -7.73 9.14
N ASN A 53 15.53 -6.44 8.84
CA ASN A 53 14.77 -5.47 9.63
C ASN A 53 13.97 -4.55 8.70
N SER A 54 12.68 -4.84 8.51
CA SER A 54 11.80 -3.93 7.76
C SER A 54 11.66 -2.60 8.50
N GLU A 55 11.76 -1.49 7.78
CA GLU A 55 11.59 -0.14 8.33
C GLU A 55 10.13 0.28 8.34
N ASN A 56 9.76 1.11 9.31
CA ASN A 56 8.44 1.72 9.35
C ASN A 56 8.24 2.66 8.16
N LEU A 57 7.13 2.47 7.46
CA LEU A 57 6.69 3.35 6.39
C LEU A 57 6.33 4.72 6.96
N LEU A 58 7.08 5.75 6.59
CA LEU A 58 6.72 7.14 6.89
C LEU A 58 5.75 7.68 5.82
N ASN A 59 5.07 8.78 6.12
CA ASN A 59 4.19 9.42 5.13
C ASN A 59 4.96 9.93 3.91
N TYR A 60 6.19 10.36 4.13
CA TYR A 60 7.07 10.91 3.12
C TYR A 60 8.47 10.36 3.32
N GLN A 61 9.04 9.81 2.27
CA GLN A 61 10.40 9.23 2.28
C GLN A 61 11.16 9.63 1.03
N LYS A 62 12.47 9.84 1.20
CA LYS A 62 13.42 10.11 0.12
C LYS A 62 14.41 8.96 0.01
N TYR A 63 14.58 8.46 -1.19
CA TYR A 63 15.54 7.40 -1.49
C TYR A 63 16.55 7.89 -2.50
N ASN A 64 17.83 7.92 -2.11
CA ASN A 64 18.93 8.31 -2.98
C ASN A 64 19.20 7.22 -4.01
N ILE A 65 19.20 7.57 -5.29
CA ILE A 65 19.42 6.63 -6.39
C ILE A 65 20.90 6.25 -6.52
N SER A 66 21.81 7.18 -6.25
CA SER A 66 23.25 7.00 -6.47
C SER A 66 23.96 6.16 -5.42
N LYS A 67 23.35 5.93 -4.25
CA LYS A 67 24.05 5.32 -3.10
C LYS A 67 24.29 3.82 -3.17
N ASN A 68 23.50 3.06 -3.91
CA ASN A 68 23.42 1.61 -3.68
C ASN A 68 23.41 0.72 -4.94
N SER A 69 23.60 1.25 -6.14
CA SER A 69 23.42 0.45 -7.35
C SER A 69 24.21 0.97 -8.55
N ILE A 70 24.68 0.07 -9.37
CA ILE A 70 25.12 0.40 -10.73
C ILE A 70 23.87 0.84 -11.50
N ILE A 71 23.82 2.11 -11.90
CA ILE A 71 22.73 2.64 -12.70
C ILE A 71 22.97 2.25 -14.16
N GLU A 72 22.12 1.39 -14.70
CA GLU A 72 22.08 1.13 -16.13
C GLU A 72 21.35 2.27 -16.84
N ASN A 73 21.90 2.73 -17.97
CA ASN A 73 21.26 3.75 -18.79
C ASN A 73 19.88 3.26 -19.25
N GLY A 74 18.86 4.11 -19.12
CA GLY A 74 17.55 3.79 -19.64
C GLY A 74 16.38 4.50 -18.97
N ASN A 75 15.20 4.13 -19.42
CA ASN A 75 13.93 4.65 -18.96
C ASN A 75 13.34 3.74 -17.88
N TYR A 76 13.30 4.21 -16.65
CA TYR A 76 12.68 3.54 -15.53
C TYR A 76 11.20 3.89 -15.49
N ARG A 77 10.38 2.89 -15.76
CA ARG A 77 8.92 3.05 -15.92
C ARG A 77 8.13 2.54 -14.74
N TYR A 78 8.71 1.67 -13.92
CA TYR A 78 7.97 0.99 -12.87
C TYR A 78 8.60 1.27 -11.51
N ILE A 79 7.76 1.40 -10.50
CA ILE A 79 8.16 1.31 -9.10
C ILE A 79 7.50 0.10 -8.48
N SER A 80 8.27 -0.69 -7.75
CA SER A 80 7.79 -1.82 -6.99
C SER A 80 8.10 -1.68 -5.51
N ILE A 81 7.17 -2.12 -4.68
CA ILE A 81 7.25 -2.01 -3.23
C ILE A 81 6.84 -3.34 -2.61
N ILE A 82 7.68 -3.87 -1.70
CA ILE A 82 7.33 -5.02 -0.87
C ILE A 82 7.13 -4.54 0.55
N LEU A 83 5.96 -4.80 1.11
CA LEU A 83 5.55 -4.48 2.46
C LEU A 83 5.33 -5.74 3.29
N GLU A 84 5.53 -5.67 4.60
CA GLU A 84 5.02 -6.71 5.49
C GLU A 84 3.49 -6.73 5.46
N ASN A 85 2.91 -7.93 5.43
CA ASN A 85 1.46 -8.10 5.48
C ASN A 85 0.96 -8.00 6.93
N LYS A 86 1.30 -6.89 7.59
CA LYS A 86 0.84 -6.55 8.93
C LYS A 86 0.67 -5.04 9.01
N PHE A 87 -0.54 -4.61 9.29
CA PHE A 87 -0.90 -3.21 9.45
C PHE A 87 -1.37 -2.97 10.87
N ILE A 88 -0.87 -1.92 11.51
CA ILE A 88 -1.35 -1.45 12.81
C ILE A 88 -1.98 -0.08 12.55
N VAL A 89 -3.26 0.06 12.83
CA VAL A 89 -4.01 1.25 12.45
C VAL A 89 -4.99 1.68 13.51
N SER A 90 -5.25 2.99 13.58
CA SER A 90 -6.35 3.56 14.35
C SER A 90 -6.97 4.76 13.64
N GLY A 91 -8.21 5.06 13.97
CA GLY A 91 -8.89 6.21 13.41
C GLY A 91 -10.21 6.55 14.09
N THR A 92 -10.67 7.78 13.82
CA THR A 92 -11.94 8.29 14.32
C THR A 92 -12.72 8.92 13.18
N TYR A 93 -14.00 8.62 13.11
CA TYR A 93 -14.97 9.25 12.22
C TYR A 93 -15.99 10.03 13.05
N SER A 94 -16.30 11.25 12.63
CA SER A 94 -17.29 12.09 13.30
C SER A 94 -18.55 12.19 12.47
N ALA A 95 -19.69 11.83 13.06
CA ALA A 95 -21.02 11.97 12.44
C ALA A 95 -22.13 12.02 13.48
N ASN A 96 -23.18 12.80 13.19
CA ASN A 96 -24.42 12.87 14.00
C ASN A 96 -24.15 13.15 15.49
N ASN A 97 -23.24 14.09 15.78
CA ASN A 97 -22.83 14.47 17.14
C ASN A 97 -22.14 13.35 17.95
N TYR A 98 -21.66 12.32 17.28
CA TYR A 98 -20.88 11.25 17.88
C TYR A 98 -19.54 11.10 17.19
N PHE A 99 -18.59 10.56 17.94
CA PHE A 99 -17.30 10.07 17.46
C PHE A 99 -17.34 8.54 17.44
N TRP A 100 -16.94 7.97 16.32
CA TRP A 100 -16.89 6.55 16.07
C TRP A 100 -15.43 6.16 15.90
N THR A 101 -14.89 5.46 16.87
CA THR A 101 -13.45 5.24 17.04
C THR A 101 -13.13 3.77 16.97
N THR A 102 -11.96 3.42 16.43
CA THR A 102 -11.49 2.04 16.41
C THR A 102 -11.28 1.48 17.82
N GLY A 103 -11.73 0.24 18.03
CA GLY A 103 -11.40 -0.58 19.19
C GLY A 103 -10.18 -1.47 18.94
N LYS A 104 -9.83 -2.32 19.90
CA LYS A 104 -8.61 -3.16 19.86
C LYS A 104 -8.78 -4.46 19.06
N LYS A 105 -10.02 -4.95 18.91
CA LYS A 105 -10.30 -6.30 18.37
C LYS A 105 -10.34 -6.38 16.85
N GLY A 106 -10.23 -5.25 16.15
CA GLY A 106 -10.21 -5.23 14.69
C GLY A 106 -11.19 -4.25 14.03
N PRO A 107 -11.36 -4.32 12.71
CA PRO A 107 -12.08 -3.31 11.94
C PRO A 107 -13.57 -3.13 12.32
N LYS A 108 -14.19 -4.16 12.90
CA LYS A 108 -15.61 -4.14 13.32
C LYS A 108 -15.80 -3.76 14.79
N ASP A 109 -14.73 -3.64 15.54
CA ASP A 109 -14.75 -3.20 16.94
C ASP A 109 -14.77 -1.67 16.98
N ILE A 110 -15.94 -1.09 17.08
CA ILE A 110 -16.17 0.35 17.00
C ILE A 110 -16.74 0.85 18.33
N ILE A 111 -16.09 1.88 18.87
CA ILE A 111 -16.50 2.57 20.08
C ILE A 111 -17.21 3.87 19.68
N GLN A 112 -18.45 4.04 20.10
CA GLN A 112 -19.21 5.27 19.92
C GLN A 112 -19.17 6.11 21.18
N THR A 113 -18.80 7.39 21.05
CA THR A 113 -18.76 8.34 22.18
C THR A 113 -19.30 9.71 21.80
N LYS A 114 -19.74 10.51 22.78
CA LYS A 114 -20.08 11.92 22.57
C LYS A 114 -18.84 12.82 22.54
N ASN A 115 -17.80 12.43 23.23
CA ASN A 115 -16.53 13.16 23.31
C ASN A 115 -15.48 12.53 22.40
N LYS A 116 -14.66 13.35 21.76
CA LYS A 116 -13.54 12.88 20.94
C LYS A 116 -12.51 12.17 21.80
N ILE A 117 -12.15 10.95 21.40
CA ILE A 117 -11.01 10.21 21.99
C ILE A 117 -9.74 10.69 21.29
N SER A 118 -8.81 11.28 22.04
CA SER A 118 -7.54 11.83 21.50
C SER A 118 -6.65 10.75 20.90
N ASN A 119 -6.56 9.59 21.56
CA ASN A 119 -5.77 8.44 21.14
C ASN A 119 -6.69 7.25 20.88
N PRO A 120 -7.17 7.06 19.64
CA PRO A 120 -7.96 5.90 19.27
C PRO A 120 -7.20 4.61 19.50
N ASN A 121 -7.89 3.54 19.89
CA ASN A 121 -7.27 2.24 20.03
C ASN A 121 -6.73 1.75 18.69
N GLU A 122 -5.54 1.22 18.71
CA GLU A 122 -4.93 0.54 17.57
C GLU A 122 -5.39 -0.91 17.50
N PHE A 123 -5.57 -1.39 16.27
CA PHE A 123 -5.75 -2.80 16.00
C PHE A 123 -4.81 -3.27 14.90
N SER A 124 -4.40 -4.53 14.99
CA SER A 124 -3.60 -5.18 13.94
C SER A 124 -4.50 -5.90 12.95
N THR A 125 -4.20 -5.74 11.67
CA THR A 125 -4.90 -6.44 10.60
C THR A 125 -3.93 -6.88 9.51
N LYS A 126 -4.37 -7.83 8.67
CA LYS A 126 -3.62 -8.36 7.52
C LYS A 126 -4.52 -8.37 6.30
N LEU A 127 -3.93 -8.17 5.15
CA LEU A 127 -4.60 -8.43 3.89
C LEU A 127 -4.70 -9.95 3.71
N LYS A 128 -5.91 -10.50 3.75
CA LYS A 128 -6.14 -11.94 3.64
C LYS A 128 -5.98 -12.40 2.19
N ASN A 129 -7.01 -12.29 1.39
CA ASN A 129 -6.95 -12.57 -0.04
C ASN A 129 -7.70 -11.50 -0.83
N TRP A 130 -7.51 -11.47 -2.15
CA TRP A 130 -8.15 -10.49 -3.02
C TRP A 130 -9.55 -10.95 -3.48
N ARG A 131 -9.93 -12.21 -3.18
CA ARG A 131 -11.24 -12.79 -3.48
C ARG A 131 -12.15 -12.83 -2.26
N GLY A 132 -13.47 -12.85 -2.53
CA GLY A 132 -14.50 -13.08 -1.55
C GLY A 132 -15.34 -11.85 -1.21
N LYS A 133 -16.62 -12.11 -0.86
CA LYS A 133 -17.59 -11.05 -0.51
C LYS A 133 -17.18 -10.24 0.72
N GLU A 134 -16.35 -10.82 1.58
CA GLU A 134 -15.87 -10.17 2.80
C GLU A 134 -14.66 -9.27 2.56
N ASN A 135 -13.98 -9.41 1.42
CA ASN A 135 -12.80 -8.61 1.11
C ASN A 135 -13.19 -7.39 0.30
N ARG A 136 -13.22 -6.24 0.96
CA ARG A 136 -13.59 -4.95 0.35
C ARG A 136 -12.59 -4.47 -0.71
N ALA A 137 -11.34 -4.89 -0.62
CA ALA A 137 -10.33 -4.60 -1.65
C ALA A 137 -10.76 -5.16 -3.02
N ASN A 138 -11.55 -6.23 -3.04
CA ASN A 138 -12.03 -6.85 -4.26
C ASN A 138 -12.85 -5.92 -5.16
N LYS A 139 -13.61 -4.97 -4.59
CA LYS A 139 -14.39 -4.00 -5.38
C LYS A 139 -13.53 -3.06 -6.21
N TYR A 140 -12.26 -2.89 -5.85
CA TYR A 140 -11.30 -2.03 -6.55
C TYR A 140 -10.44 -2.79 -7.56
N CYS A 141 -10.50 -4.13 -7.58
CA CYS A 141 -9.79 -4.91 -8.57
C CYS A 141 -10.47 -4.82 -9.94
N LYS A 142 -9.70 -4.59 -11.00
CA LYS A 142 -10.19 -4.71 -12.38
C LYS A 142 -10.81 -6.10 -12.59
N ASN A 143 -11.85 -6.18 -13.42
CA ASN A 143 -12.52 -7.44 -13.79
C ASN A 143 -13.22 -8.17 -12.63
N ASN A 144 -13.84 -7.44 -11.71
CA ASN A 144 -14.69 -7.99 -10.64
C ASN A 144 -14.06 -9.06 -9.76
N GLY A 145 -12.81 -8.94 -9.49
CA GLY A 145 -12.18 -9.77 -8.51
C GLY A 145 -10.98 -10.51 -9.01
N GLY A 146 -9.84 -9.96 -8.77
CA GLY A 146 -8.56 -10.60 -8.94
C GLY A 146 -8.55 -12.09 -8.53
N THR A 147 -7.45 -12.73 -8.67
CA THR A 147 -7.26 -14.08 -8.10
C THR A 147 -7.13 -13.96 -6.57
N ALA A 148 -7.13 -15.08 -5.86
CA ALA A 148 -6.88 -15.07 -4.41
C ALA A 148 -5.53 -14.42 -4.05
N SER A 149 -4.55 -14.45 -4.96
CA SER A 149 -3.20 -13.91 -4.76
C SER A 149 -2.96 -12.55 -5.41
N ARG A 150 -3.72 -12.14 -6.43
CA ARG A 150 -3.47 -10.93 -7.23
C ARG A 150 -4.70 -10.04 -7.38
N CYS A 151 -4.47 -8.73 -7.31
CA CYS A 151 -5.42 -7.69 -7.65
C CYS A 151 -4.75 -6.64 -8.54
N ASP A 152 -5.34 -6.37 -9.69
CA ASP A 152 -5.01 -5.20 -10.50
C ASP A 152 -5.97 -4.08 -10.08
N LEU A 153 -5.48 -3.22 -9.21
CA LEU A 153 -6.23 -2.15 -8.58
C LEU A 153 -6.43 -0.99 -9.57
N GLN A 154 -7.65 -0.47 -9.63
CA GLN A 154 -7.94 0.81 -10.26
C GLN A 154 -8.76 1.66 -9.29
N TYR A 155 -8.19 2.78 -8.86
CA TYR A 155 -8.82 3.65 -7.87
C TYR A 155 -8.39 5.11 -8.09
N ASN A 156 -9.36 6.02 -8.27
CA ASN A 156 -9.11 7.45 -8.48
C ASN A 156 -8.09 7.78 -9.59
N GLY A 157 -8.13 7.03 -10.71
CA GLY A 157 -7.18 7.19 -11.81
C GLY A 157 -5.80 6.57 -11.58
N TYR A 158 -5.60 5.93 -10.45
CA TYR A 158 -4.38 5.26 -10.07
C TYR A 158 -4.48 3.76 -10.39
N GLU A 159 -3.47 3.23 -11.06
CA GLU A 159 -3.39 1.82 -11.41
C GLU A 159 -2.20 1.16 -10.74
N MET A 160 -2.44 0.04 -10.09
CA MET A 160 -1.43 -0.73 -9.37
C MET A 160 -1.79 -2.21 -9.38
N SER A 161 -0.80 -3.06 -9.60
CA SER A 161 -0.96 -4.50 -9.38
C SER A 161 -0.41 -4.89 -8.01
N GLY A 162 -1.15 -5.74 -7.30
CA GLY A 162 -0.74 -6.27 -6.01
C GLY A 162 -0.81 -7.79 -5.96
N ILE A 163 0.20 -8.44 -5.38
CA ILE A 163 0.21 -9.89 -5.12
C ILE A 163 0.65 -10.18 -3.68
N GLY A 164 0.17 -11.30 -3.15
CA GLY A 164 0.65 -11.83 -1.86
C GLY A 164 1.88 -12.70 -2.05
N LEU A 165 2.88 -12.54 -1.19
CA LEU A 165 4.12 -13.30 -1.18
C LEU A 165 4.34 -14.01 0.15
N ASP A 166 4.96 -15.19 0.11
CA ASP A 166 5.45 -15.90 1.29
C ASP A 166 6.80 -15.34 1.82
N SER A 167 7.45 -16.06 2.73
CA SER A 167 8.75 -15.67 3.30
C SER A 167 9.88 -15.68 2.28
N ASN A 168 9.78 -16.44 1.20
CA ASN A 168 10.76 -16.58 0.14
C ASN A 168 10.49 -15.62 -1.04
N LEU A 169 9.52 -14.72 -0.90
CA LEU A 169 9.04 -13.79 -1.94
C LEU A 169 8.43 -14.52 -3.15
N VAL A 170 7.87 -15.69 -2.93
CA VAL A 170 7.12 -16.47 -3.92
C VAL A 170 5.65 -16.16 -3.79
N GLU A 171 4.95 -16.01 -4.93
CA GLU A 171 3.49 -15.80 -4.93
C GLU A 171 2.79 -16.92 -4.16
N THR A 172 1.93 -16.55 -3.24
CA THR A 172 1.21 -17.50 -2.41
C THR A 172 -0.27 -17.19 -2.29
N LEU A 173 -1.06 -18.27 -2.19
CA LEU A 173 -2.48 -18.19 -1.93
C LEU A 173 -2.76 -18.12 -0.42
N GLU A 174 -3.63 -17.18 -0.03
CA GLU A 174 -4.30 -17.10 1.28
C GLU A 174 -3.43 -16.92 2.54
N ASN A 175 -3.39 -17.90 3.43
CA ASN A 175 -2.99 -17.67 4.84
C ASN A 175 -1.49 -17.47 5.08
N ASN A 176 -0.66 -17.86 4.12
CA ASN A 176 0.81 -17.81 4.23
C ASN A 176 1.43 -16.51 3.74
N LYS A 177 0.60 -15.50 3.39
CA LYS A 177 1.11 -14.20 2.94
C LYS A 177 1.84 -13.51 4.08
N LYS A 178 3.16 -13.47 3.98
CA LYS A 178 4.03 -12.72 4.89
C LYS A 178 4.24 -11.30 4.38
N PHE A 179 4.28 -11.14 3.06
CA PHE A 179 4.49 -9.86 2.40
C PHE A 179 3.41 -9.58 1.35
N ILE A 180 3.32 -8.32 0.97
CA ILE A 180 2.52 -7.83 -0.13
C ILE A 180 3.46 -7.10 -1.07
N PHE A 181 3.47 -7.51 -2.33
CA PHE A 181 4.16 -6.81 -3.41
C PHE A 181 3.18 -5.93 -4.15
N PHE A 182 3.58 -4.70 -4.39
CA PHE A 182 2.86 -3.74 -5.23
C PHE A 182 3.76 -3.27 -6.35
N ILE A 183 3.18 -3.04 -7.52
CA ILE A 183 3.83 -2.42 -8.67
C ILE A 183 2.90 -1.41 -9.33
N SER A 184 3.46 -0.27 -9.70
CA SER A 184 2.78 0.79 -10.45
C SER A 184 3.72 1.39 -11.48
N GLU A 185 3.16 2.02 -12.51
CA GLU A 185 3.95 2.82 -13.42
C GLU A 185 4.36 4.15 -12.77
N LEU A 186 5.59 4.57 -13.06
CA LEU A 186 6.07 5.92 -12.72
C LEU A 186 5.49 6.94 -13.72
N SER A 187 4.87 7.97 -13.20
CA SER A 187 4.37 9.06 -14.02
C SER A 187 4.85 10.41 -13.46
N PRO A 188 5.74 11.11 -14.17
CA PRO A 188 6.44 10.70 -15.39
C PRO A 188 7.45 9.59 -15.16
N MET A 189 7.81 8.84 -16.24
CA MET A 189 8.94 7.92 -16.20
C MET A 189 10.25 8.68 -15.97
N VAL A 190 11.25 7.99 -15.38
CA VAL A 190 12.54 8.57 -15.04
C VAL A 190 13.61 8.06 -16.01
N ASN A 191 14.25 8.99 -16.74
CA ASN A 191 15.40 8.65 -17.58
C ASN A 191 16.67 8.81 -16.73
N LEU A 192 17.45 7.74 -16.59
CA LEU A 192 18.69 7.71 -15.82
C LEU A 192 19.85 7.23 -16.69
N ASN A 193 21.04 7.72 -16.35
CA ASN A 193 22.32 7.25 -16.85
C ASN A 193 23.29 7.03 -15.68
N GLN A 194 24.51 6.57 -15.97
CA GLN A 194 25.51 6.26 -14.93
C GLN A 194 25.89 7.46 -14.06
N ASP A 195 25.79 8.67 -14.60
CA ASP A 195 26.13 9.92 -13.92
C ASP A 195 24.94 10.55 -13.20
N SER A 196 23.76 9.95 -13.29
CA SER A 196 22.55 10.48 -12.69
C SER A 196 22.67 10.51 -11.18
N LYS A 197 22.44 11.71 -10.61
CA LYS A 197 22.39 11.94 -9.17
C LYS A 197 21.00 12.45 -8.81
N GLY A 198 20.48 12.00 -7.70
CA GLY A 198 19.19 12.45 -7.24
C GLY A 198 18.49 11.45 -6.35
N TYR A 199 17.23 11.71 -6.09
CA TYR A 199 16.42 10.85 -5.24
C TYR A 199 14.98 10.72 -5.74
N ILE A 200 14.35 9.64 -5.34
CA ILE A 200 12.92 9.44 -5.49
C ILE A 200 12.25 9.79 -4.18
N GLU A 201 11.31 10.72 -4.26
CA GLU A 201 10.37 11.00 -3.18
C GLU A 201 9.17 10.10 -3.32
N ILE A 202 8.76 9.47 -2.23
CA ILE A 202 7.55 8.66 -2.16
C ILE A 202 6.67 9.21 -1.05
N ASN A 203 5.46 9.60 -1.41
CA ASN A 203 4.43 10.08 -0.49
C ASN A 203 3.32 9.03 -0.39
N PHE A 204 3.16 8.45 0.78
CA PHE A 204 2.16 7.41 1.05
C PHE A 204 0.91 8.02 1.70
N LYS A 205 -0.25 7.73 1.13
CA LYS A 205 -1.53 8.11 1.74
C LYS A 205 -1.97 7.05 2.73
N LYS A 206 -1.92 7.39 4.00
CA LYS A 206 -2.32 6.55 5.13
C LYS A 206 -3.79 6.78 5.45
N ASN A 207 -4.66 6.18 4.67
CA ASN A 207 -6.09 6.39 4.75
C ASN A 207 -6.82 5.16 5.30
N LEU A 208 -7.95 5.41 5.96
CA LEU A 208 -8.89 4.41 6.40
C LEU A 208 -10.22 4.57 5.66
N GLU A 209 -10.90 3.47 5.51
CA GLU A 209 -12.23 3.38 4.89
C GLU A 209 -13.27 3.10 5.98
N VAL A 210 -14.29 3.96 6.03
CA VAL A 210 -15.36 3.90 7.03
C VAL A 210 -16.63 3.41 6.37
N PHE A 211 -17.24 2.40 6.94
CA PHE A 211 -18.52 1.85 6.50
C PHE A 211 -19.59 1.95 7.56
N GLY A 212 -20.78 2.33 7.14
CA GLY A 212 -21.96 2.39 7.97
C GLY A 212 -23.19 1.83 7.26
N ASP A 213 -24.31 1.76 7.98
CA ASP A 213 -25.63 1.38 7.48
C ASP A 213 -26.60 2.56 7.39
N GLY A 214 -26.11 3.78 7.59
CA GLY A 214 -26.90 5.01 7.68
C GLY A 214 -27.33 5.37 9.11
N SER A 215 -27.31 4.43 10.04
CA SER A 215 -27.63 4.65 11.45
C SER A 215 -26.40 4.55 12.35
N ALA A 216 -25.48 3.66 12.04
CA ALA A 216 -24.26 3.41 12.81
C ALA A 216 -23.06 3.12 11.90
N ILE A 217 -21.84 3.37 12.40
CA ILE A 217 -20.61 2.90 11.78
C ILE A 217 -20.43 1.42 12.13
N LYS A 218 -20.22 0.60 11.10
CA LYS A 218 -20.08 -0.86 11.22
C LYS A 218 -18.63 -1.32 11.14
N SER A 219 -17.77 -0.54 10.50
CA SER A 219 -16.34 -0.82 10.49
C SER A 219 -15.52 0.38 10.06
N ILE A 220 -14.27 0.40 10.55
CA ILE A 220 -13.19 1.24 10.08
C ILE A 220 -12.06 0.29 9.68
N SER A 221 -11.60 0.34 8.44
CA SER A 221 -10.60 -0.58 7.90
C SER A 221 -9.60 0.19 7.02
N ILE A 222 -8.54 -0.46 6.59
CA ILE A 222 -7.56 0.12 5.69
C ILE A 222 -8.23 0.47 4.36
N ALA A 223 -8.05 1.70 3.88
CA ALA A 223 -8.40 2.10 2.52
C ALA A 223 -7.42 1.49 1.50
N PRO A 224 -7.74 1.49 0.21
CA PRO A 224 -6.78 1.14 -0.82
C PRO A 224 -5.48 1.91 -0.64
N PHE A 225 -4.36 1.20 -0.78
CA PHE A 225 -3.04 1.77 -0.61
C PHE A 225 -2.73 2.67 -1.81
N GLU A 226 -2.40 3.92 -1.54
CA GLU A 226 -2.01 4.90 -2.55
C GLU A 226 -0.65 5.48 -2.22
N PHE A 227 0.19 5.68 -3.24
CA PHE A 227 1.42 6.44 -3.12
C PHE A 227 1.65 7.31 -4.36
N GLN A 228 2.32 8.43 -4.16
CA GLN A 228 2.76 9.30 -5.24
C GLN A 228 4.28 9.34 -5.26
N THR A 229 4.85 9.36 -6.44
CA THR A 229 6.31 9.39 -6.63
C THR A 229 6.72 10.65 -7.38
N ARG A 230 7.87 11.18 -7.01
CA ARG A 230 8.52 12.30 -7.70
C ARG A 230 10.00 12.04 -7.78
N PHE A 231 10.58 12.15 -8.96
CA PHE A 231 12.02 12.16 -9.14
C PHE A 231 12.56 13.59 -9.03
N ILE A 232 13.63 13.77 -8.26
CA ILE A 232 14.37 15.03 -8.13
C ILE A 232 15.80 14.78 -8.56
N ASN A 233 16.20 15.47 -9.63
CA ASN A 233 17.55 15.44 -10.15
C ASN A 233 18.40 16.49 -9.40
N GLU A 234 19.52 16.07 -8.79
CA GLU A 234 20.47 16.96 -8.10
C GLU A 234 21.62 17.44 -9.02
N GLY A 235 21.59 17.07 -10.30
CA GLY A 235 22.67 17.30 -11.27
C GLY A 235 22.42 18.45 -12.26
N LYS A 236 21.62 19.46 -11.87
CA LYS A 236 21.49 20.68 -12.66
C LYS A 236 21.73 21.89 -11.80
#